data_8f89dc3cd683d84607844ba7cd91affe
#
_entry.id   8f89dc3cd683d84607844ba7cd91affe
#
_cell.length_a   1.000
_cell.length_b   1.000
_cell.length_c   1.000
_cell.angle_alpha   90.00
_cell.angle_beta   90.00
_cell.angle_gamma   90.00
#
_symmetry.space_group_name_H-M   'P 1'
#
loop_
_entity.id
_entity.type
_entity.pdbx_description
1 polymer ?
#
loop_
_entity_poly.entity_id
_entity_poly.type
_entity_poly.pdbx_seq_one_letter_code
_entity_poly.pdbx_strand_id
1 'polypeptide(L)'
;MGSQAEANGADAVAGSTLRFDRKHHVLLITFAKVATEASALATYAAVERFVAVEGPCSVIADLSTIEKLEVRWDLVRSIAWMPPAIPSGNLRVIVAPGAAVYGLSRMFELYREAKPSDVRVVHTLEEAHALVDFDPQQALEVINIT
;
A
#
# COMPACT_ATOMS: atom_id res chain seq x y z
N MET A 1 -0.53 28.20 8.25
CA MET A 1 -0.30 27.54 8.23
C MET A 1 -0.10 26.78 8.09
N GLY A 2 -0.29 26.73 8.08
CA GLY A 2 -0.10 25.85 8.15
C GLY A 2 0.29 25.34 8.33
N SER A 3 0.56 25.59 8.29
CA SER A 3 1.15 24.82 8.34
C SER A 3 1.15 24.08 8.98
N GLN A 4 0.92 24.20 9.45
CA GLN A 4 0.92 23.28 10.05
C GLN A 4 0.34 22.33 9.75
N ALA A 5 -0.23 22.72 9.53
CA ALA A 5 -0.76 21.54 9.22
C ALA A 5 -0.01 20.87 8.30
N GLU A 6 0.60 21.40 7.79
CA GLU A 6 1.33 20.70 7.08
C GLU A 6 2.07 19.83 7.55
N ALA A 7 2.37 20.02 8.40
CA ALA A 7 3.08 19.04 9.07
C ALA A 7 2.25 17.89 9.33
N ASN A 8 1.03 18.06 9.54
CA ASN A 8 0.24 16.94 9.74
C ASN A 8 0.14 16.05 8.66
N GLY A 9 0.13 16.54 7.46
CA GLY A 9 0.06 15.72 6.34
C GLY A 9 1.22 14.81 6.24
N ALA A 10 2.33 15.30 6.65
CA ALA A 10 3.48 14.48 6.59
C ALA A 10 3.34 13.34 7.51
N ASP A 11 2.76 13.58 8.62
CA ASP A 11 2.60 12.53 9.57
C ASP A 11 1.74 11.45 9.04
N ALA A 12 0.81 11.76 8.19
CA ALA A 12 -0.04 10.75 7.63
C ALA A 12 0.59 10.11 6.42
N VAL A 13 1.89 9.94 6.41
CA VAL A 13 2.65 9.34 5.32
C VAL A 13 2.19 9.92 3.99
N ALA A 14 2.22 11.23 3.88
CA ALA A 14 1.83 11.95 2.68
C ALA A 14 0.37 11.68 2.32
N GLY A 15 -0.48 11.53 3.31
CA GLY A 15 -1.91 11.39 3.11
C GLY A 15 -2.43 9.98 3.08
N SER A 16 -1.55 8.99 3.07
CA SER A 16 -2.00 7.59 3.16
C SER A 16 -2.30 7.25 4.61
N THR A 17 -3.23 6.34 4.80
CA THR A 17 -3.60 5.85 6.13
C THR A 17 -3.25 4.38 6.24
N LEU A 18 -2.58 4.01 7.31
CA LEU A 18 -2.25 2.63 7.59
C LEU A 18 -3.06 2.18 8.79
N ARG A 19 -3.77 1.07 8.65
CA ARG A 19 -4.54 0.46 9.74
C ARG A 19 -4.22 -1.01 9.80
N PHE A 20 -4.17 -1.57 10.99
CA PHE A 20 -3.77 -2.95 11.17
C PHE A 20 -4.89 -3.77 11.79
N ASP A 21 -5.31 -4.83 11.10
CA ASP A 21 -6.26 -5.80 11.63
C ASP A 21 -5.44 -6.86 12.34
N ARG A 22 -5.36 -6.73 13.66
CA ARG A 22 -4.51 -7.60 14.47
C ARG A 22 -5.03 -9.04 14.52
N LYS A 23 -6.34 -9.19 14.43
CA LYS A 23 -6.92 -10.53 14.48
C LYS A 23 -6.53 -11.36 13.27
N HIS A 24 -6.58 -10.76 12.10
CA HIS A 24 -6.25 -11.46 10.85
C HIS A 24 -4.81 -11.20 10.39
N HIS A 25 -4.12 -10.31 11.09
CA HIS A 25 -2.72 -9.98 10.80
C HIS A 25 -2.58 -9.39 9.41
N VAL A 26 -3.38 -8.39 9.13
CA VAL A 26 -3.42 -7.74 7.81
C VAL A 26 -3.26 -6.24 7.95
N LEU A 27 -2.32 -5.68 7.20
CA LEU A 27 -2.13 -4.23 7.14
C LEU A 27 -2.95 -3.67 6.00
N LEU A 28 -3.80 -2.70 6.32
CA LEU A 28 -4.67 -2.04 5.35
C LEU A 28 -4.11 -0.67 5.05
N ILE A 29 -3.85 -0.40 3.78
CA ILE A 29 -3.33 0.89 3.35
C ILE A 29 -4.38 1.56 2.48
N THR A 30 -4.78 2.78 2.86
CA THR A 30 -5.70 3.59 2.07
C THR A 30 -4.94 4.81 1.60
N PHE A 31 -4.92 5.06 0.29
CA PHE A 31 -4.13 6.14 -0.27
C PHE A 31 -4.90 7.45 -0.33
N ALA A 32 -4.20 8.56 -0.36
CA ALA A 32 -4.78 9.88 -0.50
C ALA A 32 -5.37 10.04 -1.90
N LYS A 33 -6.21 11.07 -2.08
CA LYS A 33 -6.83 11.32 -3.38
C LYS A 33 -5.82 11.60 -4.48
N VAL A 34 -4.70 12.22 -4.13
CA VAL A 34 -3.64 12.50 -5.08
C VAL A 34 -2.44 11.62 -4.73
N ALA A 35 -2.07 10.71 -5.62
CA ALA A 35 -0.93 9.85 -5.42
C ALA A 35 0.27 10.41 -6.19
N THR A 36 1.33 10.73 -5.48
CA THR A 36 2.55 11.29 -6.07
C THR A 36 3.70 10.31 -5.87
N GLU A 37 4.82 10.59 -6.54
CA GLU A 37 6.01 9.77 -6.34
C GLU A 37 6.49 9.85 -4.91
N ALA A 38 6.43 11.03 -4.31
CA ALA A 38 6.81 11.20 -2.92
C ALA A 38 5.92 10.40 -1.99
N SER A 39 4.60 10.41 -2.24
CA SER A 39 3.69 9.66 -1.37
C SER A 39 3.86 8.16 -1.54
N ALA A 40 4.16 7.70 -2.75
CA ALA A 40 4.39 6.28 -2.99
C ALA A 40 5.62 5.80 -2.24
N LEU A 41 6.71 6.56 -2.31
CA LEU A 41 7.94 6.20 -1.61
C LEU A 41 7.78 6.28 -0.09
N ALA A 42 7.06 7.30 0.39
CA ALA A 42 6.81 7.45 1.81
C ALA A 42 5.98 6.28 2.35
N THR A 43 4.98 5.85 1.58
CA THR A 43 4.15 4.72 1.97
C THR A 43 4.97 3.44 2.01
N TYR A 44 5.82 3.22 1.01
CA TYR A 44 6.69 2.06 0.98
C TYR A 44 7.57 2.02 2.23
N ALA A 45 8.18 3.15 2.56
CA ALA A 45 9.06 3.24 3.73
C ALA A 45 8.29 3.01 5.04
N ALA A 46 7.06 3.50 5.12
CA ALA A 46 6.24 3.31 6.32
C ALA A 46 5.87 1.84 6.51
N VAL A 47 5.53 1.14 5.41
CA VAL A 47 5.24 -0.28 5.48
C VAL A 47 6.46 -1.06 5.93
N GLU A 48 7.62 -0.71 5.38
CA GLU A 48 8.87 -1.36 5.74
C GLU A 48 9.16 -1.22 7.23
N ARG A 49 8.96 -0.01 7.77
CA ARG A 49 9.18 0.24 9.20
C ARG A 49 8.16 -0.52 10.05
N PHE A 50 6.91 -0.56 9.61
CA PHE A 50 5.87 -1.28 10.35
C PHE A 50 6.21 -2.77 10.44
N VAL A 51 6.59 -3.36 9.32
CA VAL A 51 6.92 -4.78 9.27
C VAL A 51 8.15 -5.08 10.12
N ALA A 52 9.11 -4.16 10.16
CA ALA A 52 10.30 -4.34 10.99
C ALA A 52 9.95 -4.42 12.49
N VAL A 53 8.89 -3.72 12.90
CA VAL A 53 8.47 -3.71 14.29
C VAL A 53 7.47 -4.81 14.60
N GLU A 54 6.46 -4.94 13.75
CA GLU A 54 5.34 -5.86 14.02
C GLU A 54 5.59 -7.28 13.52
N GLY A 55 6.44 -7.42 12.53
CA GLY A 55 6.68 -8.72 11.91
C GLY A 55 5.92 -8.87 10.59
N PRO A 56 6.17 -9.96 9.87
CA PRO A 56 5.55 -10.18 8.56
C PRO A 56 4.03 -10.27 8.66
N CYS A 57 3.34 -9.70 7.68
CA CYS A 57 1.89 -9.72 7.62
C CYS A 57 1.44 -9.59 6.18
N SER A 58 0.18 -9.91 5.92
CA SER A 58 -0.41 -9.67 4.61
C SER A 58 -0.76 -8.20 4.50
N VAL A 59 -0.87 -7.70 3.27
CA VAL A 59 -1.16 -6.29 3.02
C VAL A 59 -2.29 -6.16 2.00
N ILE A 60 -3.23 -5.28 2.29
CA ILE A 60 -4.24 -4.85 1.32
C ILE A 60 -3.97 -3.38 1.03
N ALA A 61 -3.57 -3.08 -0.19
CA ALA A 61 -3.33 -1.70 -0.61
C ALA A 61 -4.55 -1.23 -1.41
N ASP A 62 -5.37 -0.41 -0.79
CA ASP A 62 -6.61 0.06 -1.40
C ASP A 62 -6.35 1.38 -2.13
N LEU A 63 -6.33 1.32 -3.45
CA LEU A 63 -6.08 2.47 -4.29
C LEU A 63 -7.38 3.08 -4.82
N SER A 64 -8.53 2.63 -4.33
CA SER A 64 -9.82 3.07 -4.85
C SER A 64 -10.12 4.54 -4.58
N THR A 65 -9.47 5.13 -3.60
CA THR A 65 -9.69 6.54 -3.27
C THR A 65 -8.86 7.49 -4.11
N ILE A 66 -7.93 6.97 -4.90
CA ILE A 66 -7.06 7.82 -5.70
C ILE A 66 -7.87 8.44 -6.84
N GLU A 67 -7.87 9.77 -6.90
CA GLU A 67 -8.55 10.50 -7.96
C GLU A 67 -7.56 11.03 -8.99
N LYS A 68 -6.33 11.29 -8.57
CA LYS A 68 -5.30 11.81 -9.46
C LYS A 68 -4.00 11.05 -9.23
N LEU A 69 -3.47 10.48 -10.29
CA LEU A 69 -2.28 9.66 -10.23
C LEU A 69 -1.12 10.41 -10.89
N GLU A 70 -0.14 10.80 -10.09
CA GLU A 70 1.04 11.52 -10.56
C GLU A 70 2.29 10.68 -10.36
N VAL A 71 2.19 9.40 -10.71
CA VAL A 71 3.30 8.46 -10.57
C VAL A 71 3.63 7.92 -11.95
N ARG A 72 4.89 8.05 -12.35
CA ARG A 72 5.34 7.54 -13.64
C ARG A 72 5.70 6.07 -13.51
N TRP A 73 5.57 5.36 -14.61
CA TRP A 73 5.84 3.93 -14.60
C TRP A 73 7.32 3.62 -14.30
N ASP A 74 8.22 4.57 -14.55
CA ASP A 74 9.63 4.41 -14.16
C ASP A 74 9.77 4.17 -12.67
N LEU A 75 8.99 4.90 -11.87
CA LEU A 75 9.03 4.73 -10.41
C LEU A 75 8.46 3.38 -10.03
N VAL A 76 7.39 2.97 -10.70
CA VAL A 76 6.77 1.66 -10.44
C VAL A 76 7.80 0.57 -10.65
N ARG A 77 8.54 0.65 -11.74
CA ARG A 77 9.58 -0.33 -12.05
C ARG A 77 10.69 -0.29 -10.99
N SER A 78 11.09 0.92 -10.58
CA SER A 78 12.12 1.06 -9.57
C SER A 78 11.72 0.43 -8.24
N ILE A 79 10.48 0.67 -7.82
CA ILE A 79 9.97 0.08 -6.58
C ILE A 79 9.89 -1.44 -6.69
N ALA A 80 9.49 -1.94 -7.86
CA ALA A 80 9.39 -3.39 -8.08
C ALA A 80 10.75 -4.08 -7.97
N TRP A 81 11.84 -3.37 -8.28
CA TRP A 81 13.19 -3.92 -8.17
C TRP A 81 13.81 -3.74 -6.79
N MET A 82 13.17 -2.98 -5.90
CA MET A 82 13.64 -2.85 -4.52
C MET A 82 13.39 -4.15 -3.77
N PRO A 83 14.15 -4.41 -2.70
CA PRO A 83 13.81 -5.53 -1.82
C PRO A 83 12.38 -5.37 -1.32
N PRO A 84 11.58 -6.44 -1.29
CA PRO A 84 10.20 -6.31 -0.87
C PRO A 84 10.09 -5.86 0.59
N ALA A 85 9.18 -4.91 0.84
CA ALA A 85 8.91 -4.49 2.20
C ALA A 85 8.25 -5.62 2.99
N ILE A 86 7.53 -6.49 2.28
CA ILE A 86 6.88 -7.65 2.89
C ILE A 86 7.64 -8.89 2.45
N PRO A 87 8.07 -9.75 3.38
CA PRO A 87 8.80 -10.96 3.01
C PRO A 87 7.95 -11.90 2.16
N SER A 88 8.63 -12.74 1.40
CA SER A 88 8.00 -13.78 0.61
C SER A 88 7.16 -14.68 1.50
N GLY A 89 6.03 -15.13 1.00
CA GLY A 89 5.10 -15.97 1.76
C GLY A 89 3.94 -15.20 2.36
N ASN A 90 3.96 -13.87 2.26
CA ASN A 90 2.86 -13.04 2.75
C ASN A 90 2.21 -12.36 1.56
N LEU A 91 0.91 -12.48 1.44
CA LEU A 91 0.19 -11.98 0.28
C LEU A 91 0.00 -10.47 0.34
N ARG A 92 0.25 -9.83 -0.80
CA ARG A 92 0.04 -8.40 -0.97
C ARG A 92 -0.99 -8.21 -2.07
N VAL A 93 -2.15 -7.67 -1.72
CA VAL A 93 -3.23 -7.47 -2.67
C VAL A 93 -3.40 -5.99 -2.94
N ILE A 94 -3.40 -5.62 -4.21
CA ILE A 94 -3.59 -4.23 -4.62
C ILE A 94 -4.98 -4.10 -5.23
N VAL A 95 -5.82 -3.26 -4.63
CA VAL A 95 -7.17 -3.00 -5.13
C VAL A 95 -7.11 -1.77 -6.02
N ALA A 96 -7.30 -1.97 -7.31
CA ALA A 96 -7.11 -0.92 -8.31
C ALA A 96 -8.28 -0.87 -9.29
N PRO A 97 -9.38 -0.18 -8.95
CA PRO A 97 -10.58 -0.18 -9.78
C PRO A 97 -10.47 0.66 -11.05
N GLY A 98 -9.67 1.71 -11.05
CA GLY A 98 -9.55 2.58 -12.21
C GLY A 98 -8.56 2.04 -13.23
N ALA A 99 -8.77 2.34 -14.50
CA ALA A 99 -7.94 1.80 -15.57
C ALA A 99 -6.47 2.19 -15.45
N ALA A 100 -6.19 3.46 -15.17
CA ALA A 100 -4.80 3.93 -15.06
C ALA A 100 -4.09 3.30 -13.88
N VAL A 101 -4.78 3.27 -12.73
CA VAL A 101 -4.21 2.70 -11.51
C VAL A 101 -4.03 1.20 -11.67
N TYR A 102 -5.02 0.54 -12.31
CA TYR A 102 -4.93 -0.89 -12.56
C TYR A 102 -3.74 -1.21 -13.47
N GLY A 103 -3.57 -0.42 -14.52
CA GLY A 103 -2.45 -0.62 -15.44
C GLY A 103 -1.09 -0.52 -14.77
N LEU A 104 -0.89 0.51 -13.95
CA LEU A 104 0.37 0.65 -13.22
C LEU A 104 0.57 -0.48 -12.21
N SER A 105 -0.51 -0.90 -11.56
CA SER A 105 -0.45 -1.97 -10.58
C SER A 105 -0.09 -3.30 -11.24
N ARG A 106 -0.67 -3.57 -12.42
CA ARG A 106 -0.33 -4.77 -13.19
C ARG A 106 1.14 -4.75 -13.62
N MET A 107 1.66 -3.58 -13.99
CA MET A 107 3.08 -3.47 -14.34
C MET A 107 3.95 -3.80 -13.13
N PHE A 108 3.57 -3.32 -11.94
CA PHE A 108 4.28 -3.63 -10.73
C PHE A 108 4.28 -5.15 -10.49
N GLU A 109 3.12 -5.77 -10.62
CA GLU A 109 3.00 -7.21 -10.43
C GLU A 109 3.87 -7.98 -11.42
N LEU A 110 3.85 -7.56 -12.68
CA LEU A 110 4.62 -8.23 -13.72
C LEU A 110 6.11 -8.11 -13.50
N TYR A 111 6.58 -6.95 -13.08
CA TYR A 111 8.00 -6.79 -12.78
C TYR A 111 8.42 -7.64 -11.60
N ARG A 112 7.50 -7.87 -10.68
CA ARG A 112 7.81 -8.69 -9.51
C ARG A 112 7.79 -10.17 -9.80
N GLU A 113 7.22 -10.60 -10.91
CA GLU A 113 7.18 -12.02 -11.25
C GLU A 113 8.57 -12.63 -11.46
N ALA A 114 9.54 -11.78 -11.75
CA ALA A 114 10.91 -12.27 -11.93
C ALA A 114 11.51 -12.76 -10.60
N LYS A 115 10.86 -12.46 -9.47
CA LYS A 115 11.29 -12.90 -8.15
C LYS A 115 10.11 -13.56 -7.47
N PRO A 116 10.36 -14.44 -6.49
CA PRO A 116 9.25 -14.97 -5.71
C PRO A 116 8.44 -13.80 -5.14
N SER A 117 7.17 -13.73 -5.48
CA SER A 117 6.35 -12.60 -5.07
C SER A 117 4.92 -13.06 -4.89
N ASP A 118 4.28 -12.54 -3.85
CA ASP A 118 2.89 -12.84 -3.56
C ASP A 118 2.05 -11.60 -3.77
N VAL A 119 2.25 -10.95 -4.91
CA VAL A 119 1.48 -9.76 -5.28
C VAL A 119 0.33 -10.16 -6.19
N ARG A 120 -0.86 -9.67 -5.89
CA ARG A 120 -2.06 -9.86 -6.73
C ARG A 120 -2.73 -8.51 -6.93
N VAL A 121 -3.21 -8.27 -8.12
CA VAL A 121 -3.93 -7.04 -8.44
C VAL A 121 -5.38 -7.39 -8.73
N VAL A 122 -6.30 -6.74 -8.05
CA VAL A 122 -7.74 -6.98 -8.19
C VAL A 122 -8.45 -5.66 -8.42
N HIS A 123 -9.73 -5.71 -8.81
CA HIS A 123 -10.50 -4.50 -9.08
C HIS A 123 -11.32 -4.04 -7.89
N THR A 124 -11.67 -4.91 -6.98
CA THR A 124 -12.58 -4.56 -5.89
C THR A 124 -12.10 -5.10 -4.54
N LEU A 125 -12.60 -4.50 -3.48
CA LEU A 125 -12.31 -5.00 -2.12
C LEU A 125 -12.92 -6.38 -1.92
N GLU A 126 -14.03 -6.69 -2.58
CA GLU A 126 -14.62 -8.02 -2.49
C GLU A 126 -13.67 -9.08 -3.03
N GLU A 127 -13.02 -8.78 -4.14
CA GLU A 127 -12.02 -9.68 -4.70
C GLU A 127 -10.85 -9.85 -3.74
N ALA A 128 -10.47 -8.78 -3.05
CA ALA A 128 -9.39 -8.85 -2.08
C ALA A 128 -9.79 -9.75 -0.90
N HIS A 129 -11.04 -9.66 -0.45
CA HIS A 129 -11.55 -10.53 0.62
C HIS A 129 -11.51 -12.00 0.22
N ALA A 130 -11.68 -12.30 -1.04
CA ALA A 130 -11.62 -13.68 -1.51
C ALA A 130 -10.20 -14.26 -1.40
N LEU A 131 -9.20 -13.40 -1.33
CA LEU A 131 -7.79 -13.81 -1.23
C LEU A 131 -7.25 -13.74 0.19
N VAL A 132 -7.70 -12.76 0.97
CA VAL A 132 -7.21 -12.52 2.33
C VAL A 132 -8.36 -12.11 3.22
N ASP A 133 -8.54 -12.82 4.34
CA ASP A 133 -9.54 -12.41 5.30
C ASP A 133 -9.05 -11.17 6.04
N PHE A 134 -9.89 -10.18 6.15
CA PHE A 134 -9.60 -8.99 6.93
C PHE A 134 -10.91 -8.29 7.29
N ASP A 135 -10.86 -7.47 8.33
CA ASP A 135 -12.03 -6.74 8.79
C ASP A 135 -11.68 -5.26 8.91
N PRO A 136 -12.07 -4.45 7.93
CA PRO A 136 -11.71 -3.02 7.94
C PRO A 136 -12.28 -2.28 9.15
N GLN A 137 -13.37 -2.78 9.74
CA GLN A 137 -13.99 -2.10 10.87
C GLN A 137 -13.26 -2.37 12.17
N GLN A 138 -12.53 -3.49 12.23
CA GLN A 138 -11.76 -3.84 13.42
C GLN A 138 -10.31 -3.35 13.35
N ALA A 139 -9.89 -2.89 12.18
CA ALA A 139 -8.51 -2.46 12.01
C ALA A 139 -8.26 -1.14 12.72
N LEU A 140 -7.20 -1.09 13.47
CA LEU A 140 -6.81 0.11 14.23
C LEU A 140 -5.77 0.90 13.44
N GLU A 141 -5.88 2.21 13.53
CA GLU A 141 -4.93 3.08 12.85
C GLU A 141 -3.53 2.86 13.39
N VAL A 142 -2.56 2.78 12.50
CA VAL A 142 -1.16 2.64 12.87
C VAL A 142 -0.56 4.04 12.92
N ILE A 143 -0.10 4.43 14.08
CA ILE A 143 0.49 5.76 14.26
C ILE A 143 1.88 5.61 14.85
N ASN A 144 2.65 6.65 14.74
CA ASN A 144 4.00 6.68 15.35
C ASN A 144 4.93 5.59 14.84
N ILE A 145 4.89 5.38 13.55
CA ILE A 145 5.84 4.48 12.96
C ILE A 145 7.11 5.27 12.66
N THR A 146 8.05 5.22 13.47
CA THR A 146 9.29 5.97 13.26
C THR A 146 10.49 5.11 13.53
#